data_4b55333e96048ed37bdcced3665c413b
#
_entry.id   4b55333e96048ed37bdcced3665c413b
#
_cell.length_a   1.000
_cell.length_b   1.000
_cell.length_c   1.000
_cell.angle_alpha   90.00
_cell.angle_beta   90.00
_cell.angle_gamma   90.00
#
_symmetry.space_group_name_H-M   'P 1'
#
loop_
_entity.id
_entity.type
_entity.pdbx_description
1 polymer ?
#
loop_
_entity_poly.entity_id
_entity_poly.type
_entity_poly.pdbx_seq_one_letter_code
_entity_poly.pdbx_strand_id
1 'polypeptide(L)'
;RYSMGRILLTGLAVQIAGLLLLCATFSRFGIATTALTLVPATALIGYGQALIVNSFYRIGMRDISACDAGAGSAILSTLQQATLGLGPAILGSLFLALARRGGGNYPQALIDFLLVEVAMMLLLGAIALWLRHHLNRQPATVAS
;
A
#
# COMPACT_ATOMS: atom_id res chain seq x y z
N ARG A 1 -22.10 -7.20 -7.51
CA ARG A 1 -21.57 -5.83 -7.63
C ARG A 1 -20.73 -5.51 -6.38
N TYR A 2 -19.48 -6.00 -6.37
CA TYR A 2 -18.59 -5.69 -5.25
C TYR A 2 -18.25 -4.19 -5.28
N SER A 3 -18.57 -3.49 -4.21
CA SER A 3 -18.24 -2.08 -4.05
C SER A 3 -16.72 -1.93 -4.20
N MET A 4 -16.28 -1.05 -5.10
CA MET A 4 -14.88 -0.73 -5.40
C MET A 4 -14.04 -0.49 -4.13
N GLY A 5 -14.66 0.13 -3.10
CA GLY A 5 -14.02 0.30 -1.80
C GLY A 5 -13.76 -1.00 -1.03
N ARG A 6 -14.48 -2.09 -1.32
CA ARG A 6 -14.21 -3.39 -0.68
C ARG A 6 -12.93 -4.02 -1.22
N ILE A 7 -12.68 -3.90 -2.52
CA ILE A 7 -11.47 -4.46 -3.16
C ILE A 7 -10.23 -3.71 -2.63
N LEU A 8 -10.30 -2.39 -2.51
CA LEU A 8 -9.21 -1.59 -1.94
C LEU A 8 -8.94 -1.99 -0.48
N LEU A 9 -9.98 -2.12 0.34
CA LEU A 9 -9.84 -2.52 1.74
C LEU A 9 -9.34 -3.95 1.91
N THR A 10 -9.76 -4.89 1.04
CA THR A 10 -9.20 -6.25 1.04
C THR A 10 -7.73 -6.25 0.63
N GLY A 11 -7.35 -5.46 -0.37
CA GLY A 11 -5.96 -5.29 -0.77
C GLY A 11 -5.08 -4.77 0.37
N LEU A 12 -5.55 -3.71 1.06
CA LEU A 12 -4.86 -3.17 2.25
C LEU A 12 -4.75 -4.20 3.38
N ALA A 13 -5.82 -4.93 3.69
CA ALA A 13 -5.81 -5.94 4.74
C ALA A 13 -4.83 -7.08 4.43
N VAL A 14 -4.80 -7.55 3.19
CA VAL A 14 -3.88 -8.60 2.74
C VAL A 14 -2.43 -8.10 2.78
N GLN A 15 -2.18 -6.87 2.37
CA GLN A 15 -0.84 -6.29 2.41
C GLN A 15 -0.35 -6.11 3.83
N ILE A 16 -1.20 -5.62 4.75
CA ILE A 16 -0.87 -5.51 6.19
C ILE A 16 -0.56 -6.90 6.77
N ALA A 17 -1.36 -7.92 6.46
CA ALA A 17 -1.11 -9.28 6.91
C ALA A 17 0.26 -9.79 6.39
N GLY A 18 0.60 -9.51 5.13
CA GLY A 18 1.91 -9.84 4.55
C GLY A 18 3.07 -9.14 5.26
N LEU A 19 2.93 -7.83 5.56
CA LEU A 19 3.94 -7.06 6.29
C LEU A 19 4.13 -7.56 7.73
N LEU A 20 3.03 -7.88 8.44
CA LEU A 20 3.10 -8.46 9.78
C LEU A 20 3.75 -9.85 9.77
N LEU A 21 3.44 -10.67 8.77
CA LEU A 21 4.08 -11.98 8.60
C LEU A 21 5.58 -11.81 8.32
N LEU A 22 5.97 -10.83 7.51
CA LEU A 22 7.37 -10.52 7.24
C LEU A 22 8.08 -10.08 8.53
N CYS A 23 7.45 -9.19 9.30
CA CYS A 23 7.97 -8.75 10.60
C CYS A 23 8.15 -9.92 11.56
N ALA A 24 7.16 -10.82 11.67
CA ALA A 24 7.24 -12.03 12.49
C ALA A 24 8.34 -13.00 12.03
N THR A 25 8.56 -13.10 10.72
CA THR A 25 9.63 -13.93 10.15
C THR A 25 11.00 -13.41 10.57
N PHE A 26 11.23 -12.10 10.41
CA PHE A 26 12.50 -11.50 10.82
C PHE A 26 12.71 -11.49 12.33
N SER A 27 11.67 -11.34 13.14
CA SER A 27 11.78 -11.41 14.59
C SER A 27 12.12 -12.82 15.10
N ARG A 28 11.69 -13.88 14.37
CA ARG A 28 11.97 -15.27 14.74
C ARG A 28 13.29 -15.79 14.21
N PHE A 29 13.65 -15.47 13.00
CA PHE A 29 14.80 -16.05 12.30
C PHE A 29 15.99 -15.08 12.18
N GLY A 30 15.78 -13.77 12.34
CA GLY A 30 16.83 -12.77 12.25
C GLY A 30 17.68 -12.92 11.00
N ILE A 31 18.99 -13.04 11.17
CA ILE A 31 19.98 -13.19 10.09
C ILE A 31 19.90 -14.58 9.40
N ALA A 32 19.29 -15.59 10.07
CA ALA A 32 19.12 -16.93 9.51
C ALA A 32 17.92 -17.04 8.55
N THR A 33 17.27 -15.90 8.20
CA THR A 33 16.16 -15.87 7.26
C THR A 33 16.62 -16.31 5.87
N THR A 34 15.96 -17.34 5.33
CA THR A 34 16.21 -17.85 3.98
C THR A 34 15.20 -17.29 2.97
N ALA A 35 15.55 -17.32 1.68
CA ALA A 35 14.62 -16.90 0.62
C ALA A 35 13.29 -17.66 0.71
N LEU A 36 13.30 -18.95 1.06
CA LEU A 36 12.11 -19.79 1.14
C LEU A 36 11.15 -19.35 2.26
N THR A 37 11.68 -18.88 3.39
CA THR A 37 10.87 -18.40 4.52
C THR A 37 10.22 -17.03 4.23
N LEU A 38 10.74 -16.27 3.25
CA LEU A 38 10.20 -14.99 2.82
C LEU A 38 9.06 -15.12 1.81
N VAL A 39 9.00 -16.23 1.05
CA VAL A 39 8.01 -16.43 -0.03
C VAL A 39 6.57 -16.19 0.41
N PRO A 40 6.07 -16.74 1.54
CA PRO A 40 4.67 -16.52 1.93
C PRO A 40 4.35 -15.05 2.21
N ALA A 41 5.24 -14.35 2.92
CA ALA A 41 5.04 -12.94 3.26
C ALA A 41 5.09 -12.06 2.02
N THR A 42 6.09 -12.25 1.14
CA THR A 42 6.23 -11.46 -0.09
C THR A 42 5.12 -11.75 -1.10
N ALA A 43 4.62 -12.99 -1.16
CA ALA A 43 3.48 -13.34 -2.00
C ALA A 43 2.20 -12.61 -1.55
N LEU A 44 1.93 -12.54 -0.23
CA LEU A 44 0.81 -11.79 0.31
C LEU A 44 0.94 -10.29 0.05
N ILE A 45 2.12 -9.72 0.25
CA ILE A 45 2.40 -8.31 -0.04
C ILE A 45 2.15 -8.01 -1.52
N GLY A 46 2.70 -8.82 -2.43
CA GLY A 46 2.53 -8.64 -3.86
C GLY A 46 1.07 -8.78 -4.31
N TYR A 47 0.33 -9.74 -3.75
CA TYR A 47 -1.10 -9.88 -4.04
C TYR A 47 -1.91 -8.69 -3.53
N GLY A 48 -1.68 -8.23 -2.30
CA GLY A 48 -2.31 -7.02 -1.75
C GLY A 48 -2.02 -5.79 -2.59
N GLN A 49 -0.76 -5.61 -3.00
CA GLN A 49 -0.32 -4.53 -3.88
C GLN A 49 -1.07 -4.55 -5.23
N ALA A 50 -1.22 -5.72 -5.85
CA ALA A 50 -1.93 -5.85 -7.11
C ALA A 50 -3.40 -5.42 -7.00
N LEU A 51 -4.08 -5.75 -5.89
CA LEU A 51 -5.46 -5.32 -5.63
C LEU A 51 -5.56 -3.79 -5.45
N ILE A 52 -4.59 -3.18 -4.76
CA ILE A 52 -4.54 -1.73 -4.53
C ILE A 52 -4.33 -1.00 -5.85
N VAL A 53 -3.33 -1.41 -6.65
CA VAL A 53 -3.03 -0.81 -7.96
C VAL A 53 -4.23 -0.93 -8.90
N ASN A 54 -4.86 -2.11 -8.99
CA ASN A 54 -6.06 -2.29 -9.79
C ASN A 54 -7.21 -1.37 -9.35
N SER A 55 -7.39 -1.21 -8.04
CA SER A 55 -8.40 -0.29 -7.49
C SER A 55 -8.09 1.17 -7.84
N PHE A 56 -6.81 1.57 -7.79
CA PHE A 56 -6.35 2.91 -8.15
C PHE A 56 -6.72 3.25 -9.60
N TYR A 57 -6.40 2.38 -10.56
CA TYR A 57 -6.75 2.59 -11.97
C TYR A 57 -8.27 2.63 -12.17
N ARG A 58 -9.02 1.74 -11.57
CA ARG A 58 -10.48 1.70 -11.70
C ARG A 58 -11.16 2.92 -11.11
N ILE A 59 -10.64 3.47 -10.03
CA ILE A 59 -11.15 4.71 -9.41
C ILE A 59 -10.77 5.91 -10.27
N GLY A 60 -9.52 6.00 -10.68
CA GLY A 60 -9.02 7.12 -11.47
C GLY A 60 -9.63 7.24 -12.86
N MET A 61 -10.00 6.10 -13.48
CA MET A 61 -10.61 6.08 -14.82
C MET A 61 -12.15 6.14 -14.80
N ARG A 62 -12.77 6.17 -13.63
CA ARG A 62 -14.24 5.99 -13.50
C ARG A 62 -15.06 7.03 -14.23
N ASP A 63 -14.63 8.29 -14.13
CA ASP A 63 -15.38 9.45 -14.63
C ASP A 63 -14.75 10.04 -15.91
N ILE A 64 -13.77 9.32 -16.51
CA ILE A 64 -13.10 9.71 -17.75
C ILE A 64 -13.88 9.18 -18.94
N SER A 65 -14.15 10.06 -19.95
CA SER A 65 -14.83 9.69 -21.17
C SER A 65 -13.99 8.72 -22.01
N ALA A 66 -14.65 7.90 -22.85
CA ALA A 66 -13.95 6.98 -23.74
C ALA A 66 -13.01 7.74 -24.72
N CYS A 67 -13.32 8.99 -25.07
CA CYS A 67 -12.50 9.82 -25.93
C CYS A 67 -11.19 10.22 -25.25
N ASP A 68 -11.22 10.45 -23.91
CA ASP A 68 -10.09 10.93 -23.12
C ASP A 68 -9.36 9.80 -22.37
N ALA A 69 -9.81 8.54 -22.57
CA ALA A 69 -9.26 7.39 -21.84
C ALA A 69 -7.74 7.21 -22.03
N GLY A 70 -7.22 7.55 -23.21
CA GLY A 70 -5.78 7.51 -23.48
C GLY A 70 -5.01 8.52 -22.65
N ALA A 71 -5.47 9.77 -22.60
CA ALA A 71 -4.84 10.83 -21.79
C ALA A 71 -4.95 10.52 -20.29
N GLY A 72 -6.12 10.09 -19.83
CA GLY A 72 -6.34 9.71 -18.43
C GLY A 72 -5.43 8.58 -17.97
N SER A 73 -5.29 7.52 -18.77
CA SER A 73 -4.39 6.40 -18.46
C SER A 73 -2.91 6.82 -18.45
N ALA A 74 -2.50 7.71 -19.34
CA ALA A 74 -1.14 8.24 -19.38
C ALA A 74 -0.81 9.04 -18.10
N ILE A 75 -1.72 9.91 -17.65
CA ILE A 75 -1.57 10.66 -16.39
C ILE A 75 -1.44 9.72 -15.20
N LEU A 76 -2.34 8.73 -15.07
CA LEU A 76 -2.29 7.75 -13.97
C LEU A 76 -1.00 6.94 -13.98
N SER A 77 -0.55 6.53 -15.16
CA SER A 77 0.71 5.80 -15.34
C SER A 77 1.92 6.66 -14.94
N THR A 78 1.94 7.93 -15.33
CA THR A 78 3.01 8.87 -14.96
C THR A 78 3.06 9.08 -13.45
N LEU A 79 1.91 9.28 -12.80
CA LEU A 79 1.81 9.39 -11.34
C LEU A 79 2.31 8.13 -10.64
N GLN A 80 1.95 6.95 -11.15
CA GLN A 80 2.41 5.68 -10.63
C GLN A 80 3.93 5.55 -10.75
N GLN A 81 4.52 5.88 -11.90
CA GLN A 81 5.96 5.82 -12.11
C GLN A 81 6.72 6.82 -11.21
N ALA A 82 6.20 8.03 -11.05
CA ALA A 82 6.77 9.00 -10.12
C ALA A 82 6.77 8.47 -8.68
N THR A 83 5.66 7.84 -8.25
CA THR A 83 5.55 7.24 -6.91
C THR A 83 6.52 6.07 -6.73
N LEU A 84 6.66 5.22 -7.76
CA LEU A 84 7.61 4.09 -7.74
C LEU A 84 9.07 4.57 -7.69
N GLY A 85 9.39 5.74 -8.22
CA GLY A 85 10.72 6.34 -8.10
C GLY A 85 10.96 6.99 -6.74
N LEU A 86 10.03 7.82 -6.27
CA LEU A 86 10.15 8.57 -5.02
C LEU A 86 9.98 7.68 -3.76
N GLY A 87 9.08 6.69 -3.81
CA GLY A 87 8.80 5.81 -2.69
C GLY A 87 10.05 5.14 -2.12
N PRO A 88 10.80 4.36 -2.92
CA PRO A 88 12.03 3.72 -2.47
C PRO A 88 13.11 4.69 -2.01
N ALA A 89 13.21 5.88 -2.60
CA ALA A 89 14.18 6.89 -2.19
C ALA A 89 13.88 7.42 -0.78
N ILE A 90 12.62 7.74 -0.49
CA ILE A 90 12.19 8.23 0.82
C ILE A 90 12.27 7.10 1.86
N LEU A 91 11.69 5.94 1.55
CA LEU A 91 11.65 4.80 2.45
C LEU A 91 13.04 4.20 2.70
N GLY A 92 13.90 4.16 1.67
CA GLY A 92 15.27 3.71 1.80
C GLY A 92 16.10 4.65 2.69
N SER A 93 15.93 5.97 2.56
CA SER A 93 16.61 6.94 3.43
C SER A 93 16.12 6.83 4.89
N LEU A 94 14.83 6.58 5.11
CA LEU A 94 14.29 6.33 6.45
C LEU A 94 14.89 5.06 7.06
N PHE A 95 14.94 3.96 6.31
CA PHE A 95 15.58 2.72 6.76
C PHE A 95 17.04 2.93 7.17
N LEU A 96 17.82 3.63 6.34
CA LEU A 96 19.22 3.94 6.65
C LEU A 96 19.36 4.83 7.89
N ALA A 97 18.44 5.78 8.09
CA ALA A 97 18.42 6.63 9.29
C ALA A 97 18.14 5.81 10.55
N LEU A 98 17.19 4.86 10.50
CA LEU A 98 16.89 3.93 11.58
C LEU A 98 18.07 3.01 11.88
N ALA A 99 18.71 2.46 10.86
CA ALA A 99 19.88 1.61 11.01
C ALA A 99 21.06 2.34 11.68
N ARG A 100 21.29 3.60 11.31
CA ARG A 100 22.35 4.42 11.93
C ARG A 100 22.05 4.72 13.42
N ARG A 101 20.79 5.03 13.73
CA ARG A 101 20.37 5.28 15.12
C ARG A 101 20.47 4.04 15.99
N GLY A 102 20.24 2.85 15.42
CA GLY A 102 20.35 1.56 16.10
C GLY A 102 21.78 1.00 16.17
N GLY A 103 22.83 1.81 15.93
CA GLY A 103 24.23 1.35 16.01
C GLY A 103 24.59 0.30 14.96
N GLY A 104 23.90 0.26 13.81
CA GLY A 104 24.16 -0.70 12.75
C GLY A 104 23.41 -2.03 12.90
N ASN A 105 22.43 -2.12 13.81
CA ASN A 105 21.57 -3.29 13.95
C ASN A 105 20.51 -3.31 12.84
N TYR A 106 20.90 -3.82 11.67
CA TYR A 106 20.04 -3.87 10.49
C TYR A 106 18.74 -4.69 10.67
N PRO A 107 18.73 -5.86 11.35
CA PRO A 107 17.51 -6.60 11.61
C PRO A 107 16.48 -5.81 12.41
N GLN A 108 16.92 -5.11 13.46
CA GLN A 108 16.03 -4.26 14.25
C GLN A 108 15.52 -3.06 13.45
N ALA A 109 16.40 -2.40 12.70
CA ALA A 109 16.02 -1.30 11.82
C ALA A 109 14.99 -1.71 10.76
N LEU A 110 15.07 -2.94 10.25
CA LEU A 110 14.09 -3.49 9.32
C LEU A 110 12.74 -3.70 9.98
N ILE A 111 12.70 -4.22 11.20
CA ILE A 111 11.46 -4.40 11.96
C ILE A 111 10.80 -3.03 12.21
N ASP A 112 11.57 -2.06 12.69
CA ASP A 112 11.08 -0.70 12.95
C ASP A 112 10.54 -0.05 11.68
N PHE A 113 11.23 -0.23 10.55
CA PHE A 113 10.80 0.23 9.23
C PHE A 113 9.48 -0.41 8.79
N LEU A 114 9.35 -1.74 8.93
CA LEU A 114 8.12 -2.45 8.58
C LEU A 114 6.93 -2.02 9.45
N LEU A 115 7.17 -1.72 10.74
CA LEU A 115 6.13 -1.18 11.62
C LEU A 115 5.67 0.21 11.19
N VAL A 116 6.58 1.08 10.74
CA VAL A 116 6.22 2.38 10.15
C VAL A 116 5.35 2.18 8.89
N GLU A 117 5.72 1.24 8.03
CA GLU A 117 4.94 0.93 6.82
C GLU A 117 3.54 0.42 7.16
N VAL A 118 3.42 -0.48 8.14
CA VAL A 118 2.11 -0.94 8.65
C VAL A 118 1.29 0.23 9.19
N ALA A 119 1.88 1.12 9.97
CA ALA A 119 1.19 2.30 10.49
C ALA A 119 0.68 3.22 9.36
N MET A 120 1.47 3.43 8.32
CA MET A 120 1.05 4.20 7.14
C MET A 120 -0.12 3.51 6.41
N MET A 121 -0.08 2.18 6.25
CA MET A 121 -1.17 1.43 5.62
C MET A 121 -2.46 1.49 6.45
N LEU A 122 -2.37 1.41 7.77
CA LEU A 122 -3.51 1.58 8.67
C LEU A 122 -4.11 2.97 8.57
N LEU A 123 -3.27 4.00 8.50
CA LEU A 123 -3.71 5.40 8.31
C LEU A 123 -4.45 5.55 6.97
N LEU A 124 -3.90 5.02 5.89
CA LEU A 124 -4.56 5.04 4.57
C LEU A 124 -5.89 4.29 4.60
N GLY A 125 -5.95 3.14 5.27
CA GLY A 125 -7.19 2.39 5.47
C GLY A 125 -8.23 3.18 6.25
N ALA A 126 -7.82 3.85 7.32
CA ALA A 126 -8.70 4.71 8.12
C ALA A 126 -9.24 5.90 7.31
N ILE A 127 -8.40 6.56 6.53
CA ILE A 127 -8.80 7.65 5.63
C ILE A 127 -9.80 7.13 4.57
N ALA A 128 -9.54 5.98 3.96
CA ALA A 128 -10.42 5.38 2.97
C ALA A 128 -11.81 5.01 3.56
N LEU A 129 -11.84 4.48 4.78
CA LEU A 129 -13.08 4.18 5.51
C LEU A 129 -13.84 5.45 5.88
N TRP A 130 -13.13 6.47 6.37
CA TRP A 130 -13.71 7.75 6.73
C TRP A 130 -14.35 8.44 5.51
N LEU A 131 -13.61 8.47 4.38
CA LEU A 131 -14.10 9.04 3.13
C LEU A 131 -15.36 8.30 2.63
N ARG A 132 -15.34 6.97 2.67
CA ARG A 132 -16.48 6.15 2.30
C ARG A 132 -17.69 6.43 3.19
N HIS A 133 -17.50 6.61 4.50
CA HIS A 133 -18.57 6.91 5.44
C HIS A 133 -19.17 8.30 5.18
N HIS A 134 -18.30 9.28 4.90
CA HIS A 134 -18.71 10.66 4.62
C HIS A 134 -19.47 10.78 3.29
N LEU A 135 -19.00 10.13 2.22
CA LEU A 135 -19.66 10.15 0.91
C LEU A 135 -21.01 9.42 0.91
N ASN A 136 -21.16 8.37 1.72
CA ASN A 136 -22.45 7.69 1.87
C ASN A 136 -23.49 8.49 2.67
N ARG A 137 -23.08 9.55 3.36
CA ARG A 137 -23.98 10.42 4.15
C ARG A 137 -24.49 11.66 3.38
N GLN A 138 -23.95 11.95 2.19
CA GLN A 138 -24.51 13.01 1.36
C GLN A 138 -25.74 12.45 0.62
N PRO A 139 -26.98 12.86 0.97
CA PRO A 139 -28.15 12.54 0.18
C PRO A 139 -27.96 13.17 -1.20
N ALA A 140 -28.44 12.49 -2.23
CA ALA A 140 -28.48 12.97 -3.60
C ALA A 140 -29.34 14.24 -3.70
N THR A 141 -28.81 15.37 -3.30
CA THR A 141 -29.36 16.69 -3.61
C THR A 141 -28.54 17.22 -4.78
N VAL A 142 -29.06 17.02 -5.95
CA VAL A 142 -29.11 17.87 -7.15
C VAL A 142 -29.43 16.97 -8.35
N ALA A 143 -30.70 16.74 -8.55
CA ALA A 143 -31.26 16.43 -9.86
C ALA A 143 -32.60 17.18 -9.93
N SER A 144 -32.52 18.44 -10.29
CA SER A 144 -33.64 19.22 -10.80
C SER A 144 -33.11 20.17 -11.87
#